data_4b655438776d6377d34835e413a058b4
#
_entry.id   4b655438776d6377d34835e413a058b4
#
_cell.length_a   1.000
_cell.length_b   1.000
_cell.length_c   1.000
_cell.angle_alpha   90.00
_cell.angle_beta   90.00
_cell.angle_gamma   90.00
#
_symmetry.space_group_name_H-M   'P 1'
#
loop_
_entity.id
_entity.type
_entity.pdbx_description
1 polymer ?
#
loop_
_entity_poly.entity_id
_entity_poly.type
_entity_poly.pdbx_seq_one_letter_code
_entity_poly.pdbx_strand_id
1 'polypeptide(L)'
;MRIIGGEWKGRTIKVDKSFTGRPTTDFAKEALFNVLQHLVEWDEVPLMWDLFAGTGAISLEAASRGVQRVIAVESSAKHSKHLQQVKRDFEADTMDIFTADVRTFLGRQTDLPQVVFADPPYDLPWLKELPALIFEKKSDQLHLLIIEHGKDIKFEDSPYFWQARSYGHVHFSFFKIENK
;
A
#
# COMPACT_ATOMS: atom_id res chain seq x y z
N MET A 1 15.74 -1.76 -4.00
CA MET A 1 14.56 -0.94 -4.41
C MET A 1 14.86 0.52 -4.13
N ARG A 2 14.58 1.40 -5.06
CA ARG A 2 14.93 2.83 -4.99
C ARG A 2 13.69 3.69 -4.75
N ILE A 3 13.80 4.72 -3.91
CA ILE A 3 12.77 5.75 -3.74
C ILE A 3 12.77 6.66 -4.99
N ILE A 4 11.60 6.92 -5.55
CA ILE A 4 11.42 7.56 -6.86
C ILE A 4 11.15 9.05 -6.73
N GLY A 5 10.41 9.45 -5.68
CA GLY A 5 10.01 10.84 -5.46
C GLY A 5 10.18 11.31 -4.01
N GLY A 6 9.90 12.58 -3.77
CA GLY A 6 9.90 13.20 -2.46
C GLY A 6 11.29 13.42 -1.86
N GLU A 7 11.34 13.57 -0.55
CA GLU A 7 12.52 13.93 0.24
C GLU A 7 13.68 12.94 0.06
N TRP A 8 13.37 11.65 0.00
CA TRP A 8 14.39 10.59 -0.07
C TRP A 8 14.65 10.09 -1.49
N LYS A 9 14.26 10.85 -2.51
CA LYS A 9 14.46 10.48 -3.91
C LYS A 9 15.89 10.01 -4.20
N GLY A 10 16.02 8.84 -4.83
CA GLY A 10 17.28 8.23 -5.21
C GLY A 10 17.92 7.34 -4.14
N ARG A 11 17.52 7.43 -2.87
CA ARG A 11 17.97 6.52 -1.82
C ARG A 11 17.47 5.11 -2.07
N THR A 12 18.24 4.11 -1.64
CA THR A 12 17.96 2.69 -1.90
C THR A 12 17.62 1.97 -0.59
N ILE A 13 16.50 1.25 -0.59
CA ILE A 13 16.14 0.33 0.48
C ILE A 13 17.00 -0.93 0.32
N LYS A 14 17.76 -1.26 1.34
CA LYS A 14 18.54 -2.50 1.40
C LYS A 14 17.59 -3.62 1.81
N VAL A 15 17.27 -4.50 0.88
CA VAL A 15 16.46 -5.70 1.14
C VAL A 15 17.38 -6.87 1.42
N ASP A 16 17.18 -7.55 2.55
CA ASP A 16 17.92 -8.76 2.90
C ASP A 16 17.62 -9.87 1.88
N LYS A 17 18.68 -10.62 1.49
CA LYS A 17 18.55 -11.75 0.54
C LYS A 17 17.61 -12.86 1.02
N SER A 18 17.33 -12.90 2.31
CA SER A 18 16.38 -13.84 2.92
C SER A 18 14.92 -13.39 2.85
N PHE A 19 14.63 -12.26 2.20
CA PHE A 19 13.26 -11.83 1.93
C PHE A 19 12.65 -12.75 0.87
N THR A 20 11.63 -13.49 1.25
CA THR A 20 11.00 -14.52 0.40
C THR A 20 9.82 -13.99 -0.41
N GLY A 21 9.38 -12.75 -0.18
CA GLY A 21 8.33 -12.10 -0.94
C GLY A 21 8.79 -11.76 -2.35
N ARG A 22 7.87 -11.67 -3.30
CA ARG A 22 8.12 -11.11 -4.63
C ARG A 22 8.01 -9.58 -4.51
N PRO A 23 9.13 -8.84 -4.51
CA PRO A 23 9.04 -7.39 -4.35
C PRO A 23 8.40 -6.79 -5.61
N THR A 24 7.49 -5.83 -5.42
CA THR A 24 7.01 -4.96 -6.51
C THR A 24 8.25 -4.39 -7.21
N THR A 25 8.37 -4.59 -8.51
CA THR A 25 9.54 -4.11 -9.26
C THR A 25 9.62 -2.60 -9.21
N ASP A 26 10.85 -2.04 -9.27
CA ASP A 26 11.03 -0.57 -9.35
C ASP A 26 10.22 0.01 -10.51
N PHE A 27 10.10 -0.71 -11.63
CA PHE A 27 9.29 -0.30 -12.79
C PHE A 27 7.79 -0.21 -12.46
N ALA A 28 7.21 -1.25 -11.84
CA ALA A 28 5.79 -1.25 -11.50
C ALA A 28 5.46 -0.17 -10.44
N LYS A 29 6.35 0.00 -9.45
CA LYS A 29 6.21 1.05 -8.45
C LYS A 29 6.30 2.45 -9.08
N GLU A 30 7.26 2.69 -9.97
CA GLU A 30 7.37 3.95 -10.70
C GLU A 30 6.13 4.24 -11.53
N ALA A 31 5.63 3.25 -12.27
CA ALA A 31 4.41 3.39 -13.05
C ALA A 31 3.19 3.68 -12.17
N LEU A 32 3.06 3.01 -11.03
CA LEU A 32 2.01 3.28 -10.05
C LEU A 32 2.05 4.73 -9.55
N PHE A 33 3.19 5.17 -9.04
CA PHE A 33 3.32 6.53 -8.51
C PHE A 33 3.23 7.62 -9.57
N ASN A 34 3.56 7.33 -10.84
CA ASN A 34 3.31 8.23 -11.96
C ASN A 34 1.79 8.42 -12.23
N VAL A 35 0.97 7.40 -11.98
CA VAL A 35 -0.50 7.55 -12.03
C VAL A 35 -0.99 8.30 -10.80
N LEU A 36 -0.53 7.90 -9.62
CA LEU A 36 -1.02 8.43 -8.35
C LEU A 36 -0.71 9.91 -8.16
N GLN A 37 0.39 10.44 -8.71
CA GLN A 37 0.71 11.88 -8.63
C GLN A 37 -0.34 12.80 -9.26
N HIS A 38 -1.23 12.26 -10.11
CA HIS A 38 -2.34 13.00 -10.72
C HIS A 38 -3.68 12.78 -9.99
N LEU A 39 -3.69 11.92 -8.98
CA LEU A 39 -4.90 11.52 -8.24
C LEU A 39 -4.83 11.89 -6.77
N VAL A 40 -3.63 12.10 -6.25
CA VAL A 40 -3.37 12.26 -4.81
C VAL A 40 -2.39 13.41 -4.60
N GLU A 41 -2.82 14.41 -3.85
CA GLU A 41 -1.94 15.46 -3.31
C GLU A 41 -1.32 14.91 -2.01
N TRP A 42 -0.13 14.34 -2.13
CA TRP A 42 0.48 13.51 -1.09
C TRP A 42 0.71 14.21 0.25
N ASP A 43 1.10 15.47 0.23
CA ASP A 43 1.32 16.31 1.41
C ASP A 43 0.02 16.73 2.12
N GLU A 44 -1.11 16.56 1.43
CA GLU A 44 -2.46 16.76 1.99
C GLU A 44 -3.07 15.46 2.55
N VAL A 45 -2.40 14.29 2.41
CA VAL A 45 -2.90 13.00 2.92
C VAL A 45 -2.55 12.85 4.41
N PRO A 46 -3.52 12.97 5.33
CA PRO A 46 -3.29 12.80 6.76
C PRO A 46 -2.87 11.39 7.14
N LEU A 47 -3.47 10.37 6.49
CA LEU A 47 -3.22 8.98 6.82
C LEU A 47 -3.31 8.09 5.59
N MET A 48 -2.27 7.28 5.39
CA MET A 48 -2.26 6.17 4.43
C MET A 48 -2.02 4.84 5.14
N TRP A 49 -2.71 3.80 4.69
CA TRP A 49 -2.39 2.43 5.06
C TRP A 49 -1.70 1.69 3.91
N ASP A 50 -0.61 0.99 4.25
CA ASP A 50 0.08 0.04 3.39
C ASP A 50 -0.15 -1.35 3.97
N LEU A 51 -1.13 -2.06 3.45
CA LEU A 51 -1.51 -3.39 3.88
C LEU A 51 -0.66 -4.43 3.13
N PHE A 52 -0.09 -5.37 3.86
CA PHE A 52 0.91 -6.32 3.35
C PHE A 52 2.24 -5.65 2.97
N ALA A 53 2.76 -4.78 3.85
CA ALA A 53 3.82 -3.82 3.54
C ALA A 53 5.17 -4.43 3.10
N GLY A 54 5.42 -5.68 3.42
CA GLY A 54 6.60 -6.42 2.94
C GLY A 54 7.92 -5.71 3.18
N THR A 55 8.54 -5.20 2.13
CA THR A 55 9.81 -4.45 2.18
C THR A 55 9.67 -3.01 2.65
N GLY A 56 8.44 -2.48 2.71
CA GLY A 56 8.16 -1.09 3.04
C GLY A 56 8.38 -0.09 1.89
N ALA A 57 8.53 -0.58 0.67
CA ALA A 57 8.83 0.29 -0.46
C ALA A 57 7.72 1.27 -0.79
N ILE A 58 6.46 0.86 -0.65
CA ILE A 58 5.30 1.73 -0.85
C ILE A 58 5.16 2.68 0.33
N SER A 59 5.26 2.17 1.56
CA SER A 59 5.22 2.99 2.78
C SER A 59 6.25 4.12 2.75
N LEU A 60 7.51 3.80 2.43
CA LEU A 60 8.58 4.80 2.35
C LEU A 60 8.40 5.79 1.20
N GLU A 61 7.94 5.31 0.05
CA GLU A 61 7.66 6.20 -1.09
C GLU A 61 6.58 7.22 -0.73
N ALA A 62 5.50 6.78 -0.06
CA ALA A 62 4.43 7.65 0.40
C ALA A 62 4.91 8.66 1.45
N ALA A 63 5.65 8.19 2.46
CA ALA A 63 6.26 9.06 3.47
C ALA A 63 7.23 10.08 2.86
N SER A 64 8.08 9.63 1.90
CA SER A 64 9.00 10.51 1.15
C SER A 64 8.28 11.63 0.38
N ARG A 65 7.04 11.39 -0.04
CA ARG A 65 6.22 12.37 -0.79
C ARG A 65 5.41 13.30 0.11
N GLY A 66 5.47 13.13 1.42
CA GLY A 66 4.86 14.06 2.37
C GLY A 66 3.59 13.56 3.05
N VAL A 67 3.19 12.28 2.90
CA VAL A 67 2.09 11.72 3.69
C VAL A 67 2.37 11.92 5.17
N GLN A 68 1.42 12.52 5.88
CA GLN A 68 1.63 12.95 7.26
C GLN A 68 1.78 11.78 8.24
N ARG A 69 1.09 10.66 7.96
CA ARG A 69 1.23 9.41 8.71
C ARG A 69 1.00 8.20 7.80
N VAL A 70 1.92 7.24 7.82
CA VAL A 70 1.81 5.97 7.10
C VAL A 70 1.74 4.83 8.10
N ILE A 71 0.73 3.99 8.01
CA ILE A 71 0.64 2.74 8.79
C ILE A 71 0.99 1.58 7.86
N ALA A 72 2.13 0.94 8.13
CA ALA A 72 2.60 -0.26 7.46
C ALA A 72 2.16 -1.50 8.24
N VAL A 73 1.37 -2.37 7.63
CA VAL A 73 0.87 -3.61 8.25
C VAL A 73 1.56 -4.81 7.62
N GLU A 74 2.19 -5.63 8.45
CA GLU A 74 2.92 -6.81 8.02
C GLU A 74 2.71 -7.96 9.03
N SER A 75 2.34 -9.13 8.54
CA SER A 75 2.06 -10.29 9.39
C SER A 75 3.32 -11.02 9.86
N SER A 76 4.37 -11.01 9.05
CA SER A 76 5.64 -11.65 9.36
C SER A 76 6.46 -10.84 10.36
N ALA A 77 6.72 -11.41 11.53
CA ALA A 77 7.59 -10.78 12.53
C ALA A 77 9.02 -10.51 12.00
N LYS A 78 9.51 -11.35 11.06
CA LYS A 78 10.79 -11.16 10.41
C LYS A 78 10.78 -9.92 9.50
N HIS A 79 9.74 -9.77 8.66
CA HIS A 79 9.60 -8.62 7.79
C HIS A 79 9.32 -7.34 8.58
N SER A 80 8.54 -7.42 9.67
CA SER A 80 8.33 -6.28 10.57
C SER A 80 9.63 -5.78 11.20
N LYS A 81 10.55 -6.68 11.57
CA LYS A 81 11.89 -6.28 12.04
C LYS A 81 12.68 -5.56 10.94
N HIS A 82 12.57 -6.02 9.70
CA HIS A 82 13.17 -5.34 8.55
C HIS A 82 12.56 -3.93 8.37
N LEU A 83 11.23 -3.79 8.41
CA LEU A 83 10.54 -2.50 8.34
C LEU A 83 11.01 -1.54 9.45
N GLN A 84 11.19 -2.03 10.69
CA GLN A 84 11.73 -1.23 11.78
C GLN A 84 13.16 -0.75 11.50
N GLN A 85 14.00 -1.59 10.87
CA GLN A 85 15.35 -1.17 10.47
C GLN A 85 15.29 -0.12 9.37
N VAL A 86 14.45 -0.33 8.35
CA VAL A 86 14.24 0.60 7.24
C VAL A 86 13.72 1.94 7.76
N LYS A 87 12.75 1.95 8.69
CA LYS A 87 12.28 3.17 9.36
C LYS A 87 13.42 3.96 10.00
N ARG A 88 14.32 3.28 10.73
CA ARG A 88 15.49 3.94 11.35
C ARG A 88 16.48 4.46 10.33
N ASP A 89 16.79 3.67 9.29
CA ASP A 89 17.77 4.04 8.26
C ASP A 89 17.35 5.29 7.47
N PHE A 90 16.05 5.50 7.33
CA PHE A 90 15.48 6.65 6.63
C PHE A 90 15.04 7.79 7.55
N GLU A 91 15.07 7.58 8.88
CA GLU A 91 14.51 8.53 9.86
C GLU A 91 13.02 8.83 9.56
N ALA A 92 12.28 7.77 9.17
CA ALA A 92 10.90 7.87 8.72
C ALA A 92 9.93 7.93 9.92
N ASP A 93 9.94 9.01 10.68
CA ASP A 93 9.16 9.16 11.93
C ASP A 93 7.66 9.14 11.68
N THR A 94 7.21 9.53 10.50
CA THR A 94 5.80 9.48 10.07
C THR A 94 5.28 8.06 9.80
N MET A 95 6.15 7.04 9.83
CA MET A 95 5.79 5.66 9.53
C MET A 95 5.60 4.84 10.82
N ASP A 96 4.40 4.30 11.04
CA ASP A 96 4.09 3.34 12.10
C ASP A 96 4.05 1.91 11.54
N ILE A 97 4.55 0.94 12.30
CA ILE A 97 4.61 -0.46 11.86
C ILE A 97 3.77 -1.32 12.80
N PHE A 98 2.78 -2.01 12.23
CA PHE A 98 1.92 -2.95 12.92
C PHE A 98 2.24 -4.39 12.49
N THR A 99 2.71 -5.20 13.43
CA THR A 99 2.89 -6.64 13.19
C THR A 99 1.57 -7.35 13.47
N ALA A 100 0.78 -7.55 12.43
CA ALA A 100 -0.54 -8.16 12.54
C ALA A 100 -1.01 -8.75 11.20
N ASP A 101 -1.90 -9.73 11.27
CA ASP A 101 -2.73 -10.11 10.13
C ASP A 101 -3.67 -8.95 9.74
N VAL A 102 -3.87 -8.73 8.44
CA VAL A 102 -4.65 -7.60 7.92
C VAL A 102 -6.10 -7.61 8.39
N ARG A 103 -6.78 -8.77 8.45
CA ARG A 103 -8.16 -8.85 8.98
C ARG A 103 -8.22 -8.46 10.45
N THR A 104 -7.23 -8.91 11.24
CA THR A 104 -7.11 -8.53 12.64
C THR A 104 -6.89 -7.03 12.80
N PHE A 105 -6.00 -6.46 12.00
CA PHE A 105 -5.76 -5.02 11.97
C PHE A 105 -7.04 -4.25 11.62
N LEU A 106 -7.69 -4.57 10.50
CA LEU A 106 -8.94 -3.93 10.07
C LEU A 106 -10.05 -4.02 11.11
N GLY A 107 -10.11 -5.12 11.87
CA GLY A 107 -11.11 -5.32 12.91
C GLY A 107 -10.93 -4.45 14.16
N ARG A 108 -9.71 -4.01 14.43
CA ARG A 108 -9.32 -3.27 15.66
C ARG A 108 -9.06 -1.79 15.41
N GLN A 109 -8.68 -1.44 14.18
CA GLN A 109 -8.28 -0.07 13.85
C GLN A 109 -9.50 0.83 13.69
N THR A 110 -9.47 1.97 14.38
CA THR A 110 -10.50 3.01 14.34
C THR A 110 -10.12 4.20 13.47
N ASP A 111 -8.83 4.38 13.17
CA ASP A 111 -8.36 5.45 12.29
C ASP A 111 -8.96 5.29 10.89
N LEU A 112 -9.21 6.42 10.23
CA LEU A 112 -9.81 6.48 8.90
C LEU A 112 -8.76 6.97 7.88
N PRO A 113 -8.22 6.08 7.04
CA PRO A 113 -7.25 6.47 6.02
C PRO A 113 -7.92 7.17 4.84
N GLN A 114 -7.20 8.09 4.18
CA GLN A 114 -7.60 8.66 2.90
C GLN A 114 -7.14 7.82 1.72
N VAL A 115 -6.02 7.14 1.87
CA VAL A 115 -5.46 6.25 0.84
C VAL A 115 -5.11 4.91 1.47
N VAL A 116 -5.46 3.83 0.79
CA VAL A 116 -5.05 2.46 1.17
C VAL A 116 -4.39 1.81 -0.03
N PHE A 117 -3.22 1.23 0.21
CA PHE A 117 -2.55 0.33 -0.72
C PHE A 117 -2.51 -1.09 -0.14
N ALA A 118 -2.68 -2.10 -0.97
CA ALA A 118 -2.59 -3.49 -0.59
C ALA A 118 -1.89 -4.32 -1.69
N ASP A 119 -0.86 -5.06 -1.29
CA ASP A 119 -0.17 -6.06 -2.13
C ASP A 119 -0.27 -7.44 -1.47
N PRO A 120 -1.47 -8.04 -1.46
CA PRO A 120 -1.68 -9.32 -0.84
C PRO A 120 -1.04 -10.46 -1.64
N PRO A 121 -0.74 -11.61 -1.01
CA PRO A 121 -0.48 -12.85 -1.73
C PRO A 121 -1.60 -13.12 -2.75
N TYR A 122 -1.26 -13.44 -4.00
CA TYR A 122 -2.25 -13.59 -5.07
C TYR A 122 -3.19 -14.80 -4.88
N ASP A 123 -2.80 -15.75 -4.04
CA ASP A 123 -3.58 -16.89 -3.62
C ASP A 123 -4.40 -16.66 -2.34
N LEU A 124 -4.47 -15.40 -1.86
CA LEU A 124 -5.24 -15.05 -0.67
C LEU A 124 -6.73 -15.39 -0.87
N PRO A 125 -7.31 -16.32 -0.07
CA PRO A 125 -8.66 -16.84 -0.35
C PRO A 125 -9.77 -15.78 -0.34
N TRP A 126 -9.54 -14.68 0.40
CA TRP A 126 -10.51 -13.58 0.57
C TRP A 126 -10.07 -12.29 -0.15
N LEU A 127 -9.17 -12.40 -1.14
CA LEU A 127 -8.68 -11.23 -1.88
C LEU A 127 -9.81 -10.42 -2.52
N LYS A 128 -10.82 -11.10 -3.09
CA LYS A 128 -11.97 -10.42 -3.72
C LYS A 128 -12.90 -9.70 -2.73
N GLU A 129 -12.87 -10.09 -1.46
CA GLU A 129 -13.63 -9.45 -0.39
C GLU A 129 -12.97 -8.17 0.13
N LEU A 130 -11.66 -7.99 -0.14
CA LEU A 130 -10.86 -6.91 0.44
C LEU A 130 -11.44 -5.51 0.20
N PRO A 131 -11.91 -5.15 -1.02
CA PRO A 131 -12.56 -3.84 -1.22
C PRO A 131 -13.76 -3.62 -0.29
N ALA A 132 -14.66 -4.60 -0.21
CA ALA A 132 -15.84 -4.49 0.66
C ALA A 132 -15.44 -4.38 2.13
N LEU A 133 -14.50 -5.20 2.60
CA LEU A 133 -14.00 -5.16 4.00
C LEU A 133 -13.43 -3.79 4.37
N ILE A 134 -12.79 -3.10 3.43
CA ILE A 134 -12.21 -1.79 3.68
C ILE A 134 -13.28 -0.70 3.59
N PHE A 135 -14.07 -0.66 2.52
CA PHE A 135 -15.06 0.40 2.30
C PHE A 135 -16.23 0.35 3.29
N GLU A 136 -16.73 -0.82 3.65
CA GLU A 136 -17.80 -0.96 4.64
C GLU A 136 -17.44 -0.43 6.04
N LYS A 137 -16.15 -0.45 6.38
CA LYS A 137 -15.65 0.01 7.67
C LYS A 137 -15.08 1.42 7.66
N LYS A 138 -14.64 1.92 6.49
CA LYS A 138 -13.78 3.10 6.37
C LYS A 138 -14.23 4.06 5.26
N SER A 139 -15.49 4.01 4.85
CA SER A 139 -16.02 4.77 3.70
C SER A 139 -15.92 6.28 3.83
N ASP A 140 -16.09 6.82 5.02
CA ASP A 140 -16.35 8.25 5.21
C ASP A 140 -15.18 9.17 4.81
N GLN A 141 -13.95 8.66 4.88
CA GLN A 141 -12.73 9.42 4.56
C GLN A 141 -11.85 8.76 3.49
N LEU A 142 -12.19 7.53 3.08
CA LEU A 142 -11.38 6.81 2.11
C LEU A 142 -11.63 7.35 0.70
N HIS A 143 -10.63 7.99 0.13
CA HIS A 143 -10.69 8.55 -1.23
C HIS A 143 -10.26 7.53 -2.27
N LEU A 144 -9.27 6.68 -1.95
CA LEU A 144 -8.68 5.76 -2.90
C LEU A 144 -8.17 4.48 -2.21
N LEU A 145 -8.58 3.33 -2.75
CA LEU A 145 -7.95 2.04 -2.47
C LEU A 145 -7.28 1.54 -3.74
N ILE A 146 -6.05 1.04 -3.60
CA ILE A 146 -5.29 0.40 -4.68
C ILE A 146 -4.95 -1.02 -4.24
N ILE A 147 -5.22 -2.01 -5.10
CA ILE A 147 -4.85 -3.40 -4.85
C ILE A 147 -3.96 -3.89 -5.99
N GLU A 148 -2.75 -4.36 -5.64
CA GLU A 148 -1.89 -5.13 -6.54
C GLU A 148 -2.39 -6.57 -6.60
N HIS A 149 -2.43 -7.16 -7.80
CA HIS A 149 -2.87 -8.53 -8.00
C HIS A 149 -2.32 -9.17 -9.27
N GLY A 150 -2.48 -10.48 -9.41
CA GLY A 150 -2.14 -11.22 -10.61
C GLY A 150 -3.19 -11.04 -11.72
N LYS A 151 -2.81 -11.39 -12.95
CA LYS A 151 -3.64 -11.23 -14.17
C LYS A 151 -4.99 -11.97 -14.13
N ASP A 152 -5.07 -13.03 -13.34
CA ASP A 152 -6.27 -13.90 -13.28
C ASP A 152 -7.32 -13.38 -12.27
N ILE A 153 -6.96 -12.37 -11.50
CA ILE A 153 -7.88 -11.73 -10.55
C ILE A 153 -8.56 -10.55 -11.23
N LYS A 154 -9.89 -10.51 -11.11
CA LYS A 154 -10.73 -9.44 -11.65
C LYS A 154 -11.63 -8.89 -10.56
N PHE A 155 -11.84 -7.59 -10.58
CA PHE A 155 -12.61 -6.84 -9.59
C PHE A 155 -13.76 -6.02 -10.19
N GLU A 156 -14.03 -6.16 -11.49
CA GLU A 156 -15.06 -5.39 -12.21
C GLU A 156 -16.47 -5.58 -11.63
N ASP A 157 -16.71 -6.69 -10.92
CA ASP A 157 -17.98 -6.96 -10.23
C ASP A 157 -18.10 -6.22 -8.87
N SER A 158 -17.02 -5.61 -8.38
CA SER A 158 -17.06 -4.86 -7.12
C SER A 158 -17.78 -3.52 -7.31
N PRO A 159 -18.71 -3.14 -6.41
CA PRO A 159 -19.42 -1.85 -6.51
C PRO A 159 -18.50 -0.64 -6.30
N TYR A 160 -17.30 -0.84 -5.81
CA TYR A 160 -16.28 0.19 -5.57
C TYR A 160 -15.24 0.26 -6.69
N PHE A 161 -15.26 -0.68 -7.65
CA PHE A 161 -14.27 -0.72 -8.73
C PHE A 161 -14.38 0.53 -9.61
N TRP A 162 -13.25 1.18 -9.86
CA TRP A 162 -13.18 2.36 -10.72
C TRP A 162 -12.41 2.09 -12.00
N GLN A 163 -11.17 1.59 -11.92
CA GLN A 163 -10.34 1.29 -13.09
C GLN A 163 -9.25 0.28 -12.75
N ALA A 164 -8.62 -0.29 -13.79
CA ALA A 164 -7.42 -1.11 -13.65
C ALA A 164 -6.30 -0.66 -14.57
N ARG A 165 -5.07 -0.92 -14.19
CA ARG A 165 -3.83 -0.68 -14.95
C ARG A 165 -2.96 -1.93 -14.89
N SER A 166 -2.27 -2.23 -16.00
CA SER A 166 -1.39 -3.39 -16.12
C SER A 166 0.01 -2.95 -16.53
N TYR A 167 1.01 -3.46 -15.82
CA TYR A 167 2.42 -3.20 -16.06
C TYR A 167 3.19 -4.53 -16.06
N GLY A 168 3.32 -5.14 -17.25
CA GLY A 168 3.85 -6.50 -17.40
C GLY A 168 2.95 -7.52 -16.70
N HIS A 169 3.50 -8.19 -15.69
CA HIS A 169 2.75 -9.20 -14.91
C HIS A 169 2.07 -8.63 -13.66
N VAL A 170 2.25 -7.35 -13.39
CA VAL A 170 1.67 -6.65 -12.25
C VAL A 170 0.42 -5.91 -12.69
N HIS A 171 -0.66 -6.09 -11.96
CA HIS A 171 -1.93 -5.41 -12.19
C HIS A 171 -2.32 -4.63 -10.96
N PHE A 172 -2.79 -3.41 -11.14
CA PHE A 172 -3.35 -2.57 -10.09
C PHE A 172 -4.81 -2.29 -10.38
N SER A 173 -5.68 -2.64 -9.46
CA SER A 173 -7.08 -2.21 -9.46
C SER A 173 -7.26 -1.06 -8.48
N PHE A 174 -8.00 -0.04 -8.92
CA PHE A 174 -8.28 1.19 -8.19
C PHE A 174 -9.76 1.22 -7.84
N PHE A 175 -10.05 1.60 -6.60
CA PHE A 175 -11.41 1.61 -6.06
C PHE A 175 -11.68 2.94 -5.38
N LYS A 176 -12.89 3.44 -5.52
CA LYS A 176 -13.41 4.64 -4.85
C LYS A 176 -14.91 4.54 -4.67
N ILE A 177 -15.46 5.36 -3.79
CA ILE A 177 -16.90 5.57 -3.74
C ILE A 177 -17.24 6.59 -4.83
N GLU A 178 -18.14 6.27 -5.73
CA GLU A 178 -18.71 7.28 -6.62
C GLU A 178 -19.58 8.22 -5.77
N ASN A 179 -19.16 9.47 -5.66
CA ASN A 179 -20.05 10.50 -5.11
C ASN A 179 -21.26 10.62 -6.06
N LYS A 180 -22.43 10.22 -5.56
CA LYS A 180 -23.71 10.43 -6.25
C LYS A 180 -24.03 11.91 -6.33
#